data_e17a5b6e45cfc45d98d14a34dd6de7e6
#
_entry.id   e17a5b6e45cfc45d98d14a34dd6de7e6
#
_cell.length_a   1.000
_cell.length_b   1.000
_cell.length_c   1.000
_cell.angle_alpha   90.00
_cell.angle_beta   90.00
_cell.angle_gamma   90.00
#
_symmetry.space_group_name_H-M   'P 1'
#
loop_
_entity.id
_entity.type
_entity.pdbx_description
1 polymer ?
#
loop_
_entity_poly.entity_id
_entity_poly.type
_entity_poly.pdbx_seq_one_letter_code
_entity_poly.pdbx_strand_id
1 'polypeptide(L)'
;PREVQRIIDLRISPINVSVHTTDRELRAEMLKNPRAGEGISIMERFAQTGITMNCQIVSCPGINDGPALDKTLTELAALFPAVNSVSVVPVGVTKYREGLYPLQTYTQETAAALIDQVEAFAANHLKSAGTRLVWCSDEFYLLAGRDLPPEDYFEDFTQLDNGVGMLTLLTQEFSRALEWMEPEELAGAAPFSIATGVSAAPFLAKLVDMAKEKCSTIEGAVYPIVNHFFGET
;
A
#
# COMPACT_ATOMS: atom_id res chain seq x y z
N PRO A 1 -27.43 -7.38 8.36
CA PRO A 1 -27.04 -8.80 8.33
C PRO A 1 -26.67 -9.29 9.73
N ARG A 2 -26.91 -10.57 10.02
CA ARG A 2 -26.63 -11.17 11.34
C ARG A 2 -25.14 -11.02 11.73
N GLU A 3 -24.23 -11.20 10.77
CA GLU A 3 -22.78 -11.08 11.00
C GLU A 3 -22.35 -9.65 11.35
N VAL A 4 -22.95 -8.65 10.73
CA VAL A 4 -22.67 -7.23 11.08
C VAL A 4 -23.05 -6.97 12.54
N GLN A 5 -24.22 -7.46 12.98
CA GLN A 5 -24.63 -7.33 14.38
C GLN A 5 -23.67 -8.06 15.34
N ARG A 6 -23.23 -9.25 14.95
CA ARG A 6 -22.26 -10.03 15.73
C ARG A 6 -20.92 -9.29 15.90
N ILE A 7 -20.40 -8.67 14.82
CA ILE A 7 -19.17 -7.86 14.89
C ILE A 7 -19.33 -6.71 15.90
N ILE A 8 -20.48 -6.03 15.85
CA ILE A 8 -20.80 -4.93 16.76
C ILE A 8 -20.91 -5.41 18.21
N ASP A 9 -21.68 -6.47 18.44
CA ASP A 9 -21.94 -7.01 19.79
C ASP A 9 -20.67 -7.52 20.46
N LEU A 10 -19.78 -8.15 19.69
CA LEU A 10 -18.49 -8.64 20.15
C LEU A 10 -17.37 -7.60 20.11
N ARG A 11 -17.64 -6.39 19.62
CA ARG A 11 -16.67 -5.29 19.44
C ARG A 11 -15.40 -5.75 18.72
N ILE A 12 -15.56 -6.50 17.63
CA ILE A 12 -14.43 -6.95 16.81
C ILE A 12 -13.86 -5.72 16.09
N SER A 13 -12.67 -5.28 16.52
CA SER A 13 -12.02 -4.06 16.05
C SER A 13 -10.50 -4.17 16.27
N PRO A 14 -9.64 -3.66 15.36
CA PRO A 14 -10.02 -3.09 14.07
C PRO A 14 -10.47 -4.15 13.06
N ILE A 15 -11.15 -3.72 12.00
CA ILE A 15 -11.48 -4.55 10.83
C ILE A 15 -10.86 -3.96 9.57
N ASN A 16 -10.39 -4.83 8.69
CA ASN A 16 -9.86 -4.44 7.39
C ASN A 16 -10.99 -4.48 6.35
N VAL A 17 -11.14 -3.39 5.58
CA VAL A 17 -12.22 -3.22 4.61
C VAL A 17 -11.66 -2.89 3.23
N SER A 18 -11.88 -3.78 2.26
CA SER A 18 -11.61 -3.47 0.85
C SER A 18 -12.74 -2.58 0.31
N VAL A 19 -12.48 -1.28 0.26
CA VAL A 19 -13.46 -0.26 -0.13
C VAL A 19 -13.53 -0.09 -1.63
N HIS A 20 -12.40 0.16 -2.28
CA HIS A 20 -12.17 0.49 -3.69
C HIS A 20 -12.85 1.79 -4.13
N THR A 21 -14.11 2.00 -3.79
CA THR A 21 -14.86 3.24 -4.00
C THR A 21 -16.07 3.31 -3.06
N THR A 22 -16.47 4.51 -2.67
CA THR A 22 -17.71 4.77 -1.92
C THR A 22 -18.91 5.01 -2.84
N ASP A 23 -18.68 5.20 -4.13
CA ASP A 23 -19.75 5.24 -5.11
C ASP A 23 -20.38 3.85 -5.23
N ARG A 24 -21.67 3.77 -4.88
CA ARG A 24 -22.39 2.49 -4.73
C ARG A 24 -22.58 1.76 -6.05
N GLU A 25 -22.81 2.50 -7.13
CA GLU A 25 -23.02 1.93 -8.46
C GLU A 25 -21.70 1.44 -9.04
N LEU A 26 -20.66 2.30 -8.99
CA LEU A 26 -19.30 1.93 -9.41
C LEU A 26 -18.78 0.74 -8.61
N ARG A 27 -19.02 0.70 -7.29
CA ARG A 27 -18.62 -0.44 -6.47
C ARG A 27 -19.32 -1.73 -6.88
N ALA A 28 -20.61 -1.68 -7.20
CA ALA A 28 -21.35 -2.84 -7.68
C ALA A 28 -20.81 -3.36 -9.02
N GLU A 29 -20.43 -2.44 -9.91
CA GLU A 29 -19.80 -2.76 -11.19
C GLU A 29 -18.42 -3.39 -11.02
N MET A 30 -17.53 -2.75 -10.26
CA MET A 30 -16.15 -3.22 -10.01
C MET A 30 -16.13 -4.61 -9.39
N LEU A 31 -16.98 -4.86 -8.41
CA LEU A 31 -17.05 -6.14 -7.69
C LEU A 31 -17.99 -7.17 -8.36
N LYS A 32 -18.62 -6.81 -9.47
CA LYS A 32 -19.63 -7.65 -10.16
C LYS A 32 -20.68 -8.21 -9.19
N ASN A 33 -21.07 -7.39 -8.22
CA ASN A 33 -22.04 -7.73 -7.19
C ASN A 33 -23.03 -6.59 -6.98
N PRO A 34 -24.30 -6.72 -7.39
CA PRO A 34 -25.30 -5.66 -7.25
C PRO A 34 -25.51 -5.17 -5.82
N ARG A 35 -25.15 -6.01 -4.84
CA ARG A 35 -25.26 -5.66 -3.41
C ARG A 35 -24.00 -5.04 -2.81
N ALA A 36 -22.93 -4.89 -3.57
CA ALA A 36 -21.67 -4.39 -3.04
C ALA A 36 -21.79 -2.96 -2.49
N GLY A 37 -22.66 -2.14 -3.07
CA GLY A 37 -22.95 -0.80 -2.56
C GLY A 37 -23.55 -0.75 -1.16
N GLU A 38 -24.18 -1.83 -0.68
CA GLU A 38 -24.69 -1.93 0.70
C GLU A 38 -23.55 -1.87 1.74
N GLY A 39 -22.33 -2.26 1.34
CA GLY A 39 -21.14 -2.24 2.20
C GLY A 39 -20.84 -0.86 2.77
N ILE A 40 -21.13 0.23 2.05
CA ILE A 40 -20.91 1.59 2.52
C ILE A 40 -21.82 1.90 3.73
N SER A 41 -23.10 1.52 3.69
CA SER A 41 -24.01 1.67 4.85
C SER A 41 -23.58 0.82 6.04
N ILE A 42 -22.88 -0.30 5.81
CA ILE A 42 -22.32 -1.12 6.89
C ILE A 42 -21.15 -0.38 7.54
N MET A 43 -20.28 0.26 6.76
CA MET A 43 -19.17 1.06 7.28
C MET A 43 -19.68 2.24 8.12
N GLU A 44 -20.68 2.98 7.63
CA GLU A 44 -21.35 4.05 8.38
C GLU A 44 -21.87 3.54 9.74
N ARG A 45 -22.48 2.36 9.75
CA ARG A 45 -22.96 1.72 10.98
C ARG A 45 -21.84 1.30 11.92
N PHE A 46 -20.71 0.78 11.39
CA PHE A 46 -19.53 0.48 12.18
C PHE A 46 -18.95 1.74 12.81
N ALA A 47 -18.86 2.83 12.06
CA ALA A 47 -18.42 4.11 12.59
C ALA A 47 -19.28 4.61 13.74
N GLN A 48 -20.63 4.54 13.61
CA GLN A 48 -21.58 4.93 14.64
C GLN A 48 -21.46 4.09 15.92
N THR A 49 -20.97 2.86 15.82
CA THR A 49 -20.85 1.92 16.95
C THR A 49 -19.42 1.84 17.51
N GLY A 50 -18.49 2.67 17.01
CA GLY A 50 -17.12 2.76 17.50
C GLY A 50 -16.22 1.59 17.07
N ILE A 51 -16.55 0.90 15.97
CA ILE A 51 -15.66 -0.09 15.34
C ILE A 51 -14.65 0.64 14.47
N THR A 52 -13.37 0.41 14.72
CA THR A 52 -12.26 0.96 13.93
C THR A 52 -12.10 0.19 12.63
N MET A 53 -11.86 0.91 11.54
CA MET A 53 -11.70 0.34 10.20
C MET A 53 -10.37 0.79 9.59
N ASN A 54 -9.59 -0.17 9.07
CA ASN A 54 -8.48 0.09 8.17
C ASN A 54 -8.96 -0.22 6.74
N CYS A 55 -8.92 0.79 5.88
CA CYS A 55 -9.50 0.72 4.55
C CYS A 55 -8.44 0.52 3.47
N GLN A 56 -8.79 -0.22 2.41
CA GLN A 56 -7.93 -0.40 1.25
C GLN A 56 -8.68 -0.01 -0.01
N ILE A 57 -8.01 0.71 -0.90
CA ILE A 57 -8.46 1.07 -2.23
C ILE A 57 -7.48 0.46 -3.23
N VAL A 58 -7.94 -0.54 -4.01
CA VAL A 58 -7.22 -0.95 -5.22
C VAL A 58 -7.59 0.04 -6.31
N SER A 59 -6.65 0.87 -6.71
CA SER A 59 -6.86 1.91 -7.71
C SER A 59 -6.66 1.36 -9.12
N CYS A 60 -7.66 1.58 -9.96
CA CYS A 60 -7.70 1.14 -11.36
C CYS A 60 -7.76 2.39 -12.24
N PRO A 61 -6.74 2.65 -13.11
CA PRO A 61 -6.69 3.82 -13.96
C PRO A 61 -7.96 4.00 -14.81
N GLY A 62 -8.54 5.21 -14.79
CA GLY A 62 -9.75 5.56 -15.54
C GLY A 62 -11.04 4.96 -14.98
N ILE A 63 -11.03 4.35 -13.81
CA ILE A 63 -12.21 3.74 -13.18
C ILE A 63 -12.51 4.38 -11.83
N ASN A 64 -11.65 4.21 -10.85
CA ASN A 64 -11.84 4.72 -9.48
C ASN A 64 -10.71 5.65 -9.01
N ASP A 65 -9.91 6.16 -9.93
CA ASP A 65 -8.92 7.24 -9.74
C ASP A 65 -9.54 8.64 -9.96
N GLY A 66 -8.71 9.66 -9.95
CA GLY A 66 -9.14 11.05 -10.20
C GLY A 66 -10.34 11.47 -9.33
N PRO A 67 -11.40 12.07 -9.91
CA PRO A 67 -12.55 12.56 -9.15
C PRO A 67 -13.27 11.50 -8.32
N ALA A 68 -13.27 10.23 -8.77
CA ALA A 68 -13.87 9.12 -8.02
C ALA A 68 -13.05 8.81 -6.76
N LEU A 69 -11.73 8.92 -6.82
CA LEU A 69 -10.85 8.79 -5.67
C LEU A 69 -11.05 9.95 -4.69
N ASP A 70 -11.10 11.20 -5.17
CA ASP A 70 -11.33 12.38 -4.32
C ASP A 70 -12.63 12.27 -3.52
N LYS A 71 -13.72 11.85 -4.20
CA LYS A 71 -15.00 11.57 -3.55
C LYS A 71 -14.83 10.49 -2.47
N THR A 72 -14.20 9.38 -2.82
CA THR A 72 -14.00 8.25 -1.91
C THR A 72 -13.20 8.66 -0.66
N LEU A 73 -12.08 9.37 -0.84
CA LEU A 73 -11.26 9.84 0.27
C LEU A 73 -12.02 10.83 1.17
N THR A 74 -12.80 11.74 0.56
CA THR A 74 -13.63 12.71 1.30
C THR A 74 -14.69 12.02 2.15
N GLU A 75 -15.39 11.03 1.59
CA GLU A 75 -16.44 10.29 2.30
C GLU A 75 -15.85 9.37 3.39
N LEU A 76 -14.64 8.78 3.18
CA LEU A 76 -13.95 8.03 4.22
C LEU A 76 -13.44 8.93 5.34
N ALA A 77 -12.91 10.11 5.02
CA ALA A 77 -12.48 11.09 6.03
C ALA A 77 -13.65 11.60 6.88
N ALA A 78 -14.86 11.66 6.34
CA ALA A 78 -16.06 12.01 7.11
C ALA A 78 -16.41 10.94 8.19
N LEU A 79 -15.86 9.73 8.07
CA LEU A 79 -16.01 8.66 9.07
C LEU A 79 -14.85 8.61 10.08
N PHE A 80 -13.86 9.52 9.99
CA PHE A 80 -12.79 9.62 10.97
C PHE A 80 -13.37 9.97 12.37
N PRO A 81 -12.87 9.40 13.51
CA PRO A 81 -11.72 8.50 13.62
C PRO A 81 -12.04 7.00 13.45
N ALA A 82 -13.28 6.63 13.16
CA ALA A 82 -13.64 5.22 12.97
C ALA A 82 -12.93 4.62 11.74
N VAL A 83 -12.82 5.36 10.63
CA VAL A 83 -11.83 5.07 9.60
C VAL A 83 -10.49 5.60 10.11
N ASN A 84 -9.61 4.67 10.49
CA ASN A 84 -8.33 4.98 11.12
C ASN A 84 -7.21 5.17 10.09
N SER A 85 -7.26 4.41 8.99
CA SER A 85 -6.25 4.47 7.95
C SER A 85 -6.80 4.00 6.59
N VAL A 86 -6.23 4.54 5.51
CA VAL A 86 -6.56 4.16 4.14
C VAL A 86 -5.29 3.91 3.35
N SER A 87 -5.15 2.71 2.77
CA SER A 87 -4.11 2.43 1.78
C SER A 87 -4.66 2.52 0.37
N VAL A 88 -3.90 3.15 -0.53
CA VAL A 88 -4.16 3.15 -1.97
C VAL A 88 -3.07 2.33 -2.63
N VAL A 89 -3.47 1.22 -3.27
CA VAL A 89 -2.56 0.29 -3.94
C VAL A 89 -2.89 0.21 -5.43
N PRO A 90 -1.92 0.03 -6.33
CA PRO A 90 -2.20 -0.09 -7.75
C PRO A 90 -2.87 -1.43 -8.05
N VAL A 91 -3.69 -1.46 -9.10
CA VAL A 91 -4.24 -2.70 -9.60
C VAL A 91 -3.12 -3.56 -10.20
N GLY A 92 -3.01 -4.81 -9.74
CA GLY A 92 -2.19 -5.83 -10.36
C GLY A 92 -2.99 -6.58 -11.43
N VAL A 93 -2.41 -6.75 -12.60
CA VAL A 93 -3.02 -7.55 -13.67
C VAL A 93 -2.17 -8.79 -13.96
N THR A 94 -2.85 -9.91 -14.16
CA THR A 94 -2.20 -11.17 -14.55
C THR A 94 -2.40 -11.43 -16.04
N LYS A 95 -1.59 -12.27 -16.64
CA LYS A 95 -1.77 -12.67 -18.04
C LYS A 95 -3.02 -13.54 -18.29
N TYR A 96 -3.61 -14.09 -17.23
CA TYR A 96 -4.81 -14.95 -17.30
C TYR A 96 -6.10 -14.12 -17.21
N ARG A 97 -6.27 -13.17 -18.14
CA ARG A 97 -7.41 -12.24 -18.13
C ARG A 97 -8.32 -12.39 -19.34
N GLU A 98 -8.26 -13.51 -20.06
CA GLU A 98 -9.13 -13.77 -21.18
C GLU A 98 -10.61 -13.73 -20.75
N GLY A 99 -11.43 -12.96 -21.45
CA GLY A 99 -12.85 -12.76 -21.13
C GLY A 99 -13.14 -11.89 -19.90
N LEU A 100 -12.12 -11.34 -19.22
CA LEU A 100 -12.29 -10.38 -18.13
C LEU A 100 -12.25 -8.93 -18.65
N TYR A 101 -12.77 -8.01 -17.83
CA TYR A 101 -12.71 -6.59 -18.13
C TYR A 101 -11.26 -6.13 -18.40
N PRO A 102 -10.99 -5.38 -19.49
CA PRO A 102 -9.64 -4.96 -19.85
C PRO A 102 -9.15 -3.83 -18.95
N LEU A 103 -8.55 -4.18 -17.81
CA LEU A 103 -7.92 -3.22 -16.90
C LEU A 103 -6.61 -2.70 -17.50
N GLN A 104 -6.33 -1.43 -17.28
CA GLN A 104 -5.04 -0.81 -17.55
C GLN A 104 -4.20 -0.83 -16.26
N THR A 105 -2.88 -0.91 -16.40
CA THR A 105 -1.92 -0.70 -15.31
C THR A 105 -1.47 0.75 -15.28
N TYR A 106 -0.93 1.18 -14.15
CA TYR A 106 -0.31 2.49 -14.03
C TYR A 106 0.97 2.58 -14.86
N THR A 107 1.15 3.70 -15.56
CA THR A 107 2.45 4.12 -16.11
C THR A 107 3.19 4.96 -15.07
N GLN A 108 4.45 5.29 -15.35
CA GLN A 108 5.25 6.16 -14.47
C GLN A 108 4.54 7.51 -14.24
N GLU A 109 4.01 8.11 -15.30
CA GLU A 109 3.35 9.43 -15.25
C GLU A 109 2.02 9.37 -14.48
N THR A 110 1.20 8.33 -14.73
CA THR A 110 -0.09 8.19 -14.06
C THR A 110 0.06 7.80 -12.60
N ALA A 111 1.08 7.00 -12.26
CA ALA A 111 1.44 6.69 -10.87
C ALA A 111 1.89 7.97 -10.13
N ALA A 112 2.74 8.79 -10.75
CA ALA A 112 3.17 10.05 -10.17
C ALA A 112 1.99 11.00 -9.92
N ALA A 113 1.06 11.12 -10.87
CA ALA A 113 -0.13 11.96 -10.72
C ALA A 113 -1.05 11.48 -9.59
N LEU A 114 -1.20 10.16 -9.42
CA LEU A 114 -1.99 9.60 -8.32
C LEU A 114 -1.33 9.86 -6.96
N ILE A 115 0.00 9.71 -6.85
CA ILE A 115 0.73 10.07 -5.63
C ILE A 115 0.46 11.54 -5.28
N ASP A 116 0.60 12.46 -6.24
CA ASP A 116 0.35 13.90 -6.00
C ASP A 116 -1.08 14.15 -5.49
N GLN A 117 -2.07 13.47 -6.06
CA GLN A 117 -3.46 13.56 -5.63
C GLN A 117 -3.64 13.09 -4.18
N VAL A 118 -3.14 11.91 -3.85
CA VAL A 118 -3.26 11.33 -2.50
C VAL A 118 -2.51 12.16 -1.48
N GLU A 119 -1.28 12.60 -1.79
CA GLU A 119 -0.46 13.42 -0.89
C GLU A 119 -1.08 14.79 -0.62
N ALA A 120 -1.70 15.41 -1.64
CA ALA A 120 -2.42 16.68 -1.46
C ALA A 120 -3.61 16.52 -0.49
N PHE A 121 -4.38 15.43 -0.63
CA PHE A 121 -5.46 15.11 0.30
C PHE A 121 -4.92 14.86 1.71
N ALA A 122 -3.90 13.98 1.85
CA ALA A 122 -3.27 13.63 3.11
C ALA A 122 -2.71 14.85 3.85
N ALA A 123 -2.05 15.77 3.14
CA ALA A 123 -1.51 17.00 3.71
C ALA A 123 -2.61 17.93 4.26
N ASN A 124 -3.77 17.99 3.60
CA ASN A 124 -4.90 18.76 4.09
C ASN A 124 -5.55 18.11 5.31
N HIS A 125 -5.69 16.78 5.30
CA HIS A 125 -6.23 16.05 6.45
C HIS A 125 -5.31 16.14 7.67
N LEU A 126 -3.99 16.04 7.47
CA LEU A 126 -3.00 16.24 8.54
C LEU A 126 -3.15 17.60 9.23
N LYS A 127 -3.35 18.68 8.46
CA LYS A 127 -3.55 20.04 9.02
C LYS A 127 -4.83 20.17 9.84
N SER A 128 -5.89 19.47 9.46
CA SER A 128 -7.21 19.59 10.08
C SER A 128 -7.45 18.59 11.22
N ALA A 129 -6.89 17.38 11.12
CA ALA A 129 -7.18 16.26 12.02
C ALA A 129 -5.94 15.69 12.74
N GLY A 130 -4.73 16.13 12.40
CA GLY A 130 -3.49 15.70 13.05
C GLY A 130 -2.94 14.34 12.57
N THR A 131 -3.52 13.76 11.52
CA THR A 131 -3.05 12.55 10.85
C THR A 131 -3.26 12.66 9.34
N ARG A 132 -2.44 11.98 8.55
CA ARG A 132 -2.58 11.91 7.08
C ARG A 132 -3.80 11.12 6.64
N LEU A 133 -4.20 10.14 7.40
CA LEU A 133 -5.30 9.21 7.14
C LEU A 133 -5.07 8.29 5.94
N VAL A 134 -4.49 8.78 4.83
CA VAL A 134 -4.31 8.03 3.58
C VAL A 134 -2.86 8.06 3.11
N TRP A 135 -2.42 6.90 2.57
CA TRP A 135 -1.08 6.70 2.02
C TRP A 135 -1.15 5.86 0.74
N CYS A 136 -0.27 6.17 -0.22
CA CYS A 136 0.03 5.27 -1.34
C CYS A 136 0.93 4.12 -0.86
N SER A 137 0.76 2.94 -1.45
CA SER A 137 1.70 1.83 -1.25
C SER A 137 3.07 2.15 -1.86
N ASP A 138 4.11 1.50 -1.37
CA ASP A 138 5.48 1.62 -1.85
C ASP A 138 5.58 1.33 -3.36
N GLU A 139 4.74 0.43 -3.87
CA GLU A 139 4.67 0.08 -5.28
C GLU A 139 4.37 1.30 -6.17
N PHE A 140 3.53 2.25 -5.72
CA PHE A 140 3.28 3.48 -6.47
C PHE A 140 4.55 4.33 -6.61
N TYR A 141 5.36 4.44 -5.55
CA TYR A 141 6.63 5.19 -5.60
C TYR A 141 7.62 4.50 -6.53
N LEU A 142 7.72 3.16 -6.48
CA LEU A 142 8.56 2.40 -7.41
C LEU A 142 8.11 2.58 -8.87
N LEU A 143 6.81 2.50 -9.15
CA LEU A 143 6.25 2.71 -10.48
C LEU A 143 6.50 4.13 -11.00
N ALA A 144 6.36 5.13 -10.13
CA ALA A 144 6.60 6.54 -10.47
C ALA A 144 8.09 6.88 -10.60
N GLY A 145 9.00 6.00 -10.19
CA GLY A 145 10.43 6.29 -10.11
C GLY A 145 10.76 7.38 -9.09
N ARG A 146 9.94 7.51 -8.03
CA ARG A 146 10.14 8.46 -6.94
C ARG A 146 10.82 7.81 -5.75
N ASP A 147 11.54 8.62 -4.99
CA ASP A 147 12.07 8.19 -3.70
C ASP A 147 10.94 7.88 -2.73
N LEU A 148 11.19 6.90 -1.85
CA LEU A 148 10.25 6.55 -0.78
C LEU A 148 10.19 7.67 0.27
N PRO A 149 9.03 7.97 0.84
CA PRO A 149 8.91 8.91 1.93
C PRO A 149 9.72 8.48 3.18
N PRO A 150 10.14 9.43 4.03
CA PRO A 150 10.84 9.14 5.27
C PRO A 150 9.93 8.48 6.31
N GLU A 151 10.53 7.94 7.38
CA GLU A 151 9.83 7.17 8.44
C GLU A 151 8.65 7.93 9.06
N ASP A 152 8.85 9.18 9.39
CA ASP A 152 7.85 10.05 10.04
C ASP A 152 6.63 10.36 9.15
N TYR A 153 6.74 10.14 7.84
CA TYR A 153 5.62 10.25 6.91
C TYR A 153 4.56 9.18 7.15
N PHE A 154 4.96 7.97 7.57
CA PHE A 154 4.06 6.81 7.70
C PHE A 154 3.38 6.72 9.08
N GLU A 155 3.66 7.65 10.00
CA GLU A 155 3.11 7.65 11.35
C GLU A 155 3.35 6.29 12.05
N ASP A 156 2.28 5.59 12.46
CA ASP A 156 2.39 4.29 13.15
C ASP A 156 2.50 3.08 12.19
N PHE A 157 2.73 3.28 10.91
CA PHE A 157 2.82 2.20 9.90
C PHE A 157 1.60 1.26 9.87
N THR A 158 0.42 1.80 10.05
CA THR A 158 -0.84 1.03 10.22
C THR A 158 -1.25 0.20 9.02
N GLN A 159 -0.61 0.39 7.86
CA GLN A 159 -0.94 -0.25 6.58
C GLN A 159 0.21 -1.08 6.00
N LEU A 160 1.15 -1.56 6.84
CA LEU A 160 2.29 -2.40 6.40
C LEU A 160 1.85 -3.63 5.60
N ASP A 161 0.78 -4.30 6.05
CA ASP A 161 0.22 -5.49 5.38
C ASP A 161 -0.26 -5.19 3.94
N ASN A 162 -0.51 -3.93 3.63
CA ASN A 162 -0.87 -3.44 2.31
C ASN A 162 0.31 -2.82 1.54
N GLY A 163 1.54 -3.03 2.01
CA GLY A 163 2.76 -2.54 1.36
C GLY A 163 2.95 -1.02 1.46
N VAL A 164 2.48 -0.40 2.56
CA VAL A 164 2.66 1.04 2.80
C VAL A 164 3.79 1.24 3.82
N GLY A 165 4.89 1.84 3.39
CA GLY A 165 6.06 2.13 4.22
C GLY A 165 6.93 0.92 4.55
N MET A 166 6.65 -0.25 3.97
CA MET A 166 7.40 -1.48 4.24
C MET A 166 8.87 -1.35 3.82
N LEU A 167 9.12 -0.76 2.64
CA LEU A 167 10.49 -0.59 2.14
C LEU A 167 11.27 0.46 2.94
N THR A 168 10.61 1.53 3.38
CA THR A 168 11.20 2.53 4.27
C THR A 168 11.58 1.92 5.61
N LEU A 169 10.67 1.17 6.23
CA LEU A 169 10.92 0.49 7.50
C LEU A 169 12.07 -0.52 7.37
N LEU A 170 12.07 -1.34 6.31
CA LEU A 170 13.14 -2.30 6.03
C LEU A 170 14.49 -1.60 5.87
N THR A 171 14.54 -0.48 5.13
CA THR A 171 15.78 0.28 4.95
C THR A 171 16.32 0.78 6.28
N GLN A 172 15.47 1.26 7.14
CA GLN A 172 15.87 1.80 8.43
C GLN A 172 16.32 0.72 9.41
N GLU A 173 15.56 -0.38 9.50
CA GLU A 173 15.95 -1.51 10.33
C GLU A 173 17.29 -2.10 9.86
N PHE A 174 17.48 -2.20 8.54
CA PHE A 174 18.72 -2.66 7.95
C PHE A 174 19.90 -1.70 8.25
N SER A 175 19.67 -0.39 8.09
CA SER A 175 20.69 0.62 8.41
C SER A 175 21.09 0.57 9.88
N ARG A 176 20.09 0.51 10.79
CA ARG A 176 20.35 0.36 12.23
C ARG A 176 21.13 -0.93 12.53
N ALA A 177 20.76 -2.04 11.92
CA ALA A 177 21.48 -3.30 12.10
C ALA A 177 22.94 -3.17 11.63
N LEU A 178 23.18 -2.56 10.47
CA LEU A 178 24.55 -2.31 9.98
C LEU A 178 25.36 -1.39 10.91
N GLU A 179 24.73 -0.38 11.54
CA GLU A 179 25.42 0.50 12.50
C GLU A 179 25.95 -0.27 13.71
N TRP A 180 25.20 -1.27 14.19
CA TRP A 180 25.57 -2.08 15.36
C TRP A 180 26.58 -3.20 15.08
N MET A 181 26.70 -3.63 13.81
CA MET A 181 27.63 -4.69 13.43
C MET A 181 29.03 -4.13 13.22
N GLU A 182 30.04 -4.81 13.78
CA GLU A 182 31.43 -4.47 13.50
C GLU A 182 31.87 -5.02 12.13
N PRO A 183 32.78 -4.32 11.42
CA PRO A 183 33.26 -4.77 10.10
C PRO A 183 33.84 -6.18 10.12
N GLU A 184 34.47 -6.61 11.23
CA GLU A 184 35.05 -7.94 11.41
C GLU A 184 33.96 -9.04 11.45
N GLU A 185 32.79 -8.75 11.99
CA GLU A 185 31.65 -9.68 12.01
C GLU A 185 31.11 -9.87 10.59
N LEU A 186 31.01 -8.78 9.84
CA LEU A 186 30.56 -8.79 8.44
C LEU A 186 31.58 -9.47 7.51
N ALA A 187 32.87 -9.32 7.78
CA ALA A 187 33.96 -9.92 6.98
C ALA A 187 33.93 -11.45 6.98
N GLY A 188 33.29 -12.07 7.99
CA GLY A 188 33.10 -13.52 8.08
C GLY A 188 31.85 -14.04 7.34
N ALA A 189 31.06 -13.17 6.72
CA ALA A 189 29.85 -13.57 6.01
C ALA A 189 30.17 -14.43 4.78
N ALA A 190 29.48 -15.55 4.64
CA ALA A 190 29.60 -16.36 3.42
C ALA A 190 28.97 -15.63 2.22
N PRO A 191 29.48 -15.85 1.00
CA PRO A 191 28.83 -15.34 -0.20
C PRO A 191 27.34 -15.72 -0.27
N PHE A 192 26.47 -14.76 -0.64
CA PHE A 192 25.02 -14.99 -0.71
C PHE A 192 24.40 -14.43 -1.98
N SER A 193 23.25 -14.98 -2.32
CA SER A 193 22.45 -14.53 -3.45
C SER A 193 21.01 -14.29 -3.01
N ILE A 194 20.43 -13.18 -3.47
CA ILE A 194 19.03 -12.83 -3.24
C ILE A 194 18.27 -12.97 -4.56
N ALA A 195 17.35 -13.94 -4.65
CA ALA A 195 16.43 -14.07 -5.76
C ALA A 195 15.15 -13.31 -5.42
N THR A 196 14.72 -12.37 -6.30
CA THR A 196 13.56 -11.51 -6.04
C THR A 196 12.84 -11.13 -7.32
N GLY A 197 11.64 -10.55 -7.21
CA GLY A 197 10.91 -10.00 -8.36
C GLY A 197 11.64 -8.81 -9.00
N VAL A 198 11.32 -8.57 -10.28
CA VAL A 198 11.98 -7.51 -11.08
C VAL A 198 11.85 -6.13 -10.42
N SER A 199 10.66 -5.80 -9.89
CA SER A 199 10.39 -4.50 -9.27
C SER A 199 11.16 -4.27 -7.97
N ALA A 200 11.42 -5.31 -7.18
CA ALA A 200 12.13 -5.21 -5.89
C ALA A 200 13.65 -5.30 -6.04
N ALA A 201 14.16 -5.82 -7.17
CA ALA A 201 15.59 -6.04 -7.35
C ALA A 201 16.44 -4.77 -7.22
N PRO A 202 16.08 -3.62 -7.81
CA PRO A 202 16.86 -2.38 -7.66
C PRO A 202 16.92 -1.88 -6.20
N PHE A 203 15.83 -2.06 -5.46
CA PHE A 203 15.77 -1.69 -4.04
C PHE A 203 16.70 -2.58 -3.20
N LEU A 204 16.62 -3.91 -3.37
CA LEU A 204 17.46 -4.84 -2.63
C LEU A 204 18.94 -4.71 -3.01
N ALA A 205 19.26 -4.35 -4.25
CA ALA A 205 20.62 -4.06 -4.65
C ALA A 205 21.22 -2.88 -3.86
N LYS A 206 20.45 -1.81 -3.61
CA LYS A 206 20.87 -0.69 -2.77
C LYS A 206 21.22 -1.14 -1.33
N LEU A 207 20.42 -2.04 -0.74
CA LEU A 207 20.71 -2.57 0.61
C LEU A 207 22.02 -3.40 0.61
N VAL A 208 22.23 -4.21 -0.42
CA VAL A 208 23.49 -4.96 -0.56
C VAL A 208 24.69 -4.01 -0.73
N ASP A 209 24.54 -2.92 -1.50
CA ASP A 209 25.58 -1.92 -1.68
C ASP A 209 25.88 -1.19 -0.37
N MET A 210 24.90 -0.83 0.43
CA MET A 210 25.10 -0.28 1.80
C MET A 210 25.92 -1.22 2.69
N ALA A 211 25.64 -2.54 2.62
CA ALA A 211 26.44 -3.51 3.36
C ALA A 211 27.89 -3.58 2.84
N LYS A 212 28.11 -3.49 1.52
CA LYS A 212 29.47 -3.45 0.90
C LYS A 212 30.22 -2.17 1.24
N GLU A 213 29.54 -1.05 1.39
CA GLU A 213 30.16 0.21 1.85
C GLU A 213 30.67 0.08 3.28
N LYS A 214 29.93 -0.62 4.16
CA LYS A 214 30.37 -0.91 5.53
C LYS A 214 31.52 -1.91 5.58
N CYS A 215 31.47 -2.96 4.74
CA CYS A 215 32.51 -3.99 4.66
C CYS A 215 32.68 -4.49 3.22
N SER A 216 33.79 -4.09 2.59
CA SER A 216 34.08 -4.37 1.17
C SER A 216 34.29 -5.85 0.82
N THR A 217 34.44 -6.72 1.83
CA THR A 217 34.58 -8.18 1.62
C THR A 217 33.24 -8.91 1.49
N ILE A 218 32.10 -8.20 1.60
CA ILE A 218 30.79 -8.81 1.41
C ILE A 218 30.58 -9.19 -0.06
N GLU A 219 30.34 -10.46 -0.30
CA GLU A 219 30.03 -11.02 -1.60
C GLU A 219 28.52 -11.31 -1.69
N GLY A 220 27.73 -10.25 -1.90
CA GLY A 220 26.27 -10.33 -2.11
C GLY A 220 25.88 -9.99 -3.55
N ALA A 221 24.93 -10.74 -4.11
CA ALA A 221 24.36 -10.48 -5.43
C ALA A 221 22.82 -10.58 -5.42
N VAL A 222 22.15 -9.71 -6.21
CA VAL A 222 20.69 -9.73 -6.38
C VAL A 222 20.36 -10.18 -7.78
N TYR A 223 19.48 -11.17 -7.89
CA TYR A 223 19.04 -11.76 -9.16
C TYR A 223 17.55 -11.48 -9.36
N PRO A 224 17.17 -10.63 -10.33
CA PRO A 224 15.77 -10.42 -10.69
C PRO A 224 15.22 -11.67 -11.38
N ILE A 225 14.08 -12.16 -10.87
CA ILE A 225 13.38 -13.32 -11.44
C ILE A 225 12.12 -12.82 -12.14
N VAL A 226 12.05 -13.01 -13.44
CA VAL A 226 10.87 -12.68 -14.24
C VAL A 226 9.74 -13.65 -13.91
N ASN A 227 8.60 -13.14 -13.50
CA ASN A 227 7.43 -13.94 -13.20
C ASN A 227 6.62 -14.25 -14.47
N HIS A 228 6.83 -15.43 -15.05
CA HIS A 228 6.09 -15.84 -16.25
C HIS A 228 4.68 -16.38 -15.97
N PHE A 229 4.35 -16.61 -14.70
CA PHE A 229 3.01 -17.11 -14.32
C PHE A 229 1.99 -15.97 -14.22
N PHE A 230 2.32 -14.90 -13.51
CA PHE A 230 1.40 -13.77 -13.34
C PHE A 230 1.62 -12.64 -14.34
N GLY A 231 2.75 -12.58 -15.00
CA GLY A 231 3.20 -11.50 -15.88
C GLY A 231 4.66 -11.11 -15.55
N GLU A 232 5.18 -10.09 -16.20
CA GLU A 232 6.57 -9.64 -16.05
C GLU A 232 6.74 -8.60 -14.91
N THR A 233 5.98 -8.74 -13.84
CA THR A 233 6.07 -7.83 -12.67
C THR A 233 6.92 -8.39 -11.55
#